data_fb21b74fcea19806a7a322b5a004c4bf
#
_entry.id   fb21b74fcea19806a7a322b5a004c4bf
#
_cell.length_a   1.000
_cell.length_b   1.000
_cell.length_c   1.000
_cell.angle_alpha   90.00
_cell.angle_beta   90.00
_cell.angle_gamma   90.00
#
_symmetry.space_group_name_H-M   'P 1'
#
loop_
_entity.id
_entity.type
_entity.pdbx_description
1 polymer ?
#
loop_
_entity_poly.entity_id
_entity_poly.type
_entity_poly.pdbx_seq_one_letter_code
_entity_poly.pdbx_strand_id
1 'polypeptide(L)'
;KRIAFGGENLSFRSNGGEIKVPAASLKAPFSLAAFPDGEIPEVLMMIAGEKELLSFSSSSRNPLVPIKVDPGLIMGWPRNSWRGNDYELFEWDRFPGVLIMDISTYAVQDDFLRRIAFFVEKAGYKGRLLTDDFLKDKHGYNAHDYRAESLAEFFEKVRTENFPINSREKLLREILIKNGILIEEMDGKISAGKGAVISISQESPLYLRTTFIAHEGWHGIYFADEEFRNAVAAIYYTLETQDSETLAYLKRYFQVTPTLNYDVNDTYLMQNEFMAYMLQRPLSATEKYFVDMASRYHSQKWAKKEADYIIETKAAGFVSAATLLDQYVSGRWNLNAGRVWLISR
;
A
#
# COMPACT_ATOMS: atom_id res chain seq x y z
N LYS A 1 -27.45 2.31 -15.65
CA LYS A 1 -28.19 1.52 -14.65
C LYS A 1 -28.67 2.48 -13.55
N ARG A 2 -29.92 2.46 -13.15
CA ARG A 2 -30.47 3.37 -12.13
C ARG A 2 -30.60 2.64 -10.81
N ILE A 3 -30.12 3.26 -9.74
CA ILE A 3 -30.38 2.84 -8.38
C ILE A 3 -31.50 3.72 -7.83
N ALA A 4 -32.56 3.12 -7.36
CA ALA A 4 -33.64 3.84 -6.72
C ALA A 4 -33.56 3.63 -5.21
N PHE A 5 -33.53 4.72 -4.47
CA PHE A 5 -33.69 4.69 -3.03
C PHE A 5 -35.18 4.78 -2.71
N GLY A 6 -35.68 3.82 -2.00
CA GLY A 6 -37.02 3.79 -1.47
C GLY A 6 -37.03 3.10 -0.13
N GLY A 7 -37.07 3.85 0.96
CA GLY A 7 -37.21 3.30 2.29
C GLY A 7 -35.99 2.58 2.83
N GLU A 8 -36.20 1.43 3.46
CA GLU A 8 -35.17 0.69 4.20
C GLU A 8 -34.32 -0.24 3.32
N ASN A 9 -34.54 -0.29 2.00
CA ASN A 9 -33.89 -1.21 1.07
C ASN A 9 -33.22 -0.47 -0.09
N LEU A 10 -32.08 -1.00 -0.52
CA LEU A 10 -31.42 -0.63 -1.76
C LEU A 10 -31.78 -1.64 -2.84
N SER A 11 -32.18 -1.13 -4.00
CA SER A 11 -32.50 -1.96 -5.15
C SER A 11 -31.37 -1.88 -6.18
N PHE A 12 -30.87 -3.04 -6.57
CA PHE A 12 -29.89 -3.20 -7.64
C PHE A 12 -30.59 -3.86 -8.83
N ARG A 13 -30.47 -3.28 -10.01
CA ARG A 13 -31.08 -3.81 -11.23
C ARG A 13 -30.01 -4.13 -12.26
N SER A 14 -30.06 -5.32 -12.81
CA SER A 14 -29.36 -5.73 -14.03
C SER A 14 -30.38 -6.13 -15.11
N ASN A 15 -29.90 -6.51 -16.29
CA ASN A 15 -30.77 -7.02 -17.35
C ASN A 15 -31.53 -8.29 -16.96
N GLY A 16 -31.02 -9.05 -16.00
CA GLY A 16 -31.59 -10.32 -15.53
C GLY A 16 -32.43 -10.21 -14.26
N GLY A 17 -32.62 -9.02 -13.67
CA GLY A 17 -33.49 -8.91 -12.50
C GLY A 17 -33.19 -7.75 -11.55
N GLU A 18 -33.85 -7.80 -10.41
CA GLU A 18 -33.70 -6.85 -9.31
C GLU A 18 -33.35 -7.58 -8.02
N ILE A 19 -32.32 -7.10 -7.32
CA ILE A 19 -31.99 -7.54 -5.96
C ILE A 19 -32.23 -6.39 -4.99
N LYS A 20 -32.89 -6.66 -3.89
CA LYS A 20 -33.12 -5.72 -2.79
C LYS A 20 -32.26 -6.09 -1.61
N VAL A 21 -31.45 -5.14 -1.14
CA VAL A 21 -30.56 -5.32 0.01
C VAL A 21 -30.98 -4.34 1.10
N PRO A 22 -31.25 -4.81 2.34
CA PRO A 22 -31.56 -3.90 3.45
C PRO A 22 -30.41 -2.90 3.66
N ALA A 23 -30.73 -1.62 3.79
CA ALA A 23 -29.74 -0.57 4.01
C ALA A 23 -28.85 -0.84 5.26
N ALA A 24 -29.42 -1.47 6.29
CA ALA A 24 -28.69 -1.87 7.49
C ALA A 24 -27.60 -2.92 7.21
N SER A 25 -27.71 -3.69 6.11
CA SER A 25 -26.71 -4.71 5.73
C SER A 25 -25.47 -4.10 5.09
N LEU A 26 -25.50 -2.82 4.73
CA LEU A 26 -24.40 -2.11 4.06
C LEU A 26 -23.27 -1.70 4.97
N LYS A 27 -23.37 -2.03 6.26
CA LYS A 27 -22.24 -1.89 7.21
C LYS A 27 -21.09 -2.87 6.96
N ALA A 28 -21.26 -3.84 6.06
CA ALA A 28 -20.23 -4.78 5.62
C ALA A 28 -20.27 -4.93 4.09
N PRO A 29 -19.14 -5.20 3.42
CA PRO A 29 -19.17 -5.60 2.01
C PRO A 29 -20.09 -6.80 1.84
N PHE A 30 -20.90 -6.77 0.80
CA PHE A 30 -21.75 -7.90 0.45
C PHE A 30 -21.50 -8.29 -1.00
N SER A 31 -21.65 -9.56 -1.29
CA SER A 31 -21.48 -10.07 -2.63
C SER A 31 -22.74 -9.84 -3.46
N LEU A 32 -22.57 -9.25 -4.64
CA LEU A 32 -23.62 -9.19 -5.66
C LEU A 32 -23.62 -10.43 -6.57
N ALA A 33 -22.89 -11.48 -6.22
CA ALA A 33 -22.81 -12.74 -6.98
C ALA A 33 -24.15 -13.50 -7.12
N ALA A 34 -25.19 -13.00 -6.48
CA ALA A 34 -26.54 -13.56 -6.51
C ALA A 34 -27.46 -12.95 -7.57
N PHE A 35 -26.97 -12.19 -8.53
CA PHE A 35 -27.80 -11.78 -9.66
C PHE A 35 -28.26 -12.99 -10.48
N PRO A 36 -29.55 -13.09 -10.83
CA PRO A 36 -30.11 -14.28 -11.47
C PRO A 36 -29.49 -14.66 -12.82
N ASP A 37 -28.96 -13.68 -13.53
CA ASP A 37 -28.28 -13.82 -14.84
C ASP A 37 -26.77 -14.08 -14.72
N GLY A 38 -26.23 -14.10 -13.50
CA GLY A 38 -24.81 -14.24 -13.28
C GLY A 38 -23.96 -13.04 -13.72
N GLU A 39 -24.61 -11.97 -14.24
CA GLU A 39 -23.94 -10.72 -14.57
C GLU A 39 -23.63 -9.92 -13.30
N ILE A 40 -22.37 -9.61 -13.11
CA ILE A 40 -21.93 -8.66 -12.11
C ILE A 40 -21.88 -7.29 -12.79
N PRO A 41 -22.65 -6.29 -12.33
CA PRO A 41 -22.64 -4.96 -12.94
C PRO A 41 -21.24 -4.35 -12.84
N GLU A 42 -20.76 -3.76 -13.95
CA GLU A 42 -19.38 -3.22 -14.02
C GLU A 42 -19.11 -2.09 -13.03
N VAL A 43 -20.10 -1.27 -12.74
CA VAL A 43 -20.01 -0.23 -11.69
C VAL A 43 -21.40 -0.02 -11.09
N LEU A 44 -21.49 -0.08 -9.78
CA LEU A 44 -22.65 0.36 -9.02
C LEU A 44 -22.27 1.61 -8.24
N MET A 45 -22.88 2.74 -8.59
CA MET A 45 -22.79 3.95 -7.79
C MET A 45 -24.00 4.00 -6.87
N MET A 46 -23.78 4.12 -5.59
CA MET A 46 -24.80 4.30 -4.59
C MET A 46 -24.70 5.70 -4.01
N ILE A 47 -25.81 6.44 -4.07
CA ILE A 47 -25.94 7.70 -3.35
C ILE A 47 -26.72 7.40 -2.07
N ALA A 48 -26.06 7.44 -0.93
CA ALA A 48 -26.67 7.33 0.38
C ALA A 48 -26.85 8.75 0.94
N GLY A 49 -28.08 9.27 0.90
CA GLY A 49 -28.37 10.65 1.29
C GLY A 49 -27.91 11.68 0.24
N GLU A 50 -28.11 12.96 0.52
CA GLU A 50 -27.81 14.04 -0.44
C GLU A 50 -26.31 14.31 -0.66
N LYS A 51 -25.41 13.61 0.03
CA LYS A 51 -23.96 13.98 0.06
C LYS A 51 -22.96 12.84 0.01
N GLU A 52 -23.34 11.57 0.02
CA GLU A 52 -22.39 10.47 0.00
C GLU A 52 -22.54 9.59 -1.24
N LEU A 53 -21.50 9.56 -2.04
CA LEU A 53 -21.38 8.68 -3.20
C LEU A 53 -20.61 7.43 -2.81
N LEU A 54 -21.27 6.28 -2.76
CA LEU A 54 -20.62 4.99 -2.61
C LEU A 54 -20.43 4.37 -3.99
N SER A 55 -19.19 4.12 -4.39
CA SER A 55 -18.89 3.39 -5.61
C SER A 55 -18.79 1.90 -5.32
N PHE A 56 -19.43 1.10 -6.18
CA PHE A 56 -19.26 -0.35 -6.20
C PHE A 56 -18.61 -0.73 -7.52
N SER A 57 -17.59 -1.58 -7.46
CA SER A 57 -17.01 -2.15 -8.67
C SER A 57 -17.53 -3.57 -8.89
N SER A 58 -17.69 -3.95 -10.15
CA SER A 58 -17.89 -5.36 -10.50
C SER A 58 -16.63 -6.14 -10.18
N SER A 59 -16.74 -7.32 -9.64
CA SER A 59 -15.62 -8.23 -9.52
C SER A 59 -15.79 -9.38 -10.52
N SER A 60 -14.79 -9.57 -11.38
CA SER A 60 -14.62 -10.83 -12.06
C SER A 60 -14.46 -11.94 -11.01
N ARG A 61 -15.00 -13.14 -11.25
CA ARG A 61 -14.71 -14.32 -10.43
C ARG A 61 -13.24 -14.73 -10.51
N ASN A 62 -12.52 -14.22 -11.50
CA ASN A 62 -11.10 -14.49 -11.67
C ASN A 62 -10.28 -13.73 -10.61
N PRO A 63 -9.57 -14.43 -9.69
CA PRO A 63 -8.78 -13.79 -8.63
C PRO A 63 -7.56 -13.01 -9.15
N LEU A 64 -7.21 -13.16 -10.43
CA LEU A 64 -6.13 -12.37 -11.07
C LEU A 64 -6.60 -10.98 -11.55
N VAL A 65 -7.92 -10.72 -11.55
CA VAL A 65 -8.51 -9.43 -11.94
C VAL A 65 -8.87 -8.66 -10.68
N PRO A 66 -8.38 -7.44 -10.47
CA PRO A 66 -8.62 -6.72 -9.23
C PRO A 66 -10.07 -6.21 -9.12
N ILE A 67 -10.51 -6.05 -7.89
CA ILE A 67 -11.75 -5.32 -7.56
C ILE A 67 -11.38 -3.86 -7.37
N LYS A 68 -12.00 -2.94 -8.14
CA LYS A 68 -11.77 -1.50 -8.01
C LYS A 68 -12.50 -0.97 -6.78
N VAL A 69 -11.76 -0.43 -5.81
CA VAL A 69 -12.31 0.08 -4.56
C VAL A 69 -11.51 1.25 -4.00
N ASP A 70 -12.18 2.06 -3.18
CA ASP A 70 -11.49 2.93 -2.22
C ASP A 70 -10.83 2.08 -1.11
N PRO A 71 -9.55 2.33 -0.75
CA PRO A 71 -8.83 1.52 0.24
C PRO A 71 -9.53 1.39 1.60
N GLY A 72 -10.34 2.37 2.01
CA GLY A 72 -11.10 2.30 3.25
C GLY A 72 -12.13 1.17 3.29
N LEU A 73 -12.59 0.67 2.15
CA LEU A 73 -13.49 -0.48 2.07
C LEU A 73 -12.76 -1.79 2.36
N ILE A 74 -11.46 -1.89 2.05
CA ILE A 74 -10.66 -3.11 2.23
C ILE A 74 -10.59 -3.49 3.72
N MET A 75 -10.52 -2.49 4.60
CA MET A 75 -10.43 -2.70 6.06
C MET A 75 -11.61 -3.49 6.64
N GLY A 76 -12.75 -3.39 6.02
CA GLY A 76 -13.94 -4.14 6.42
C GLY A 76 -14.36 -5.22 5.43
N TRP A 77 -13.51 -5.56 4.45
CA TRP A 77 -13.82 -6.60 3.48
C TRP A 77 -13.75 -7.98 4.12
N PRO A 78 -14.85 -8.73 4.20
CA PRO A 78 -14.85 -9.98 4.95
C PRO A 78 -14.13 -11.08 4.16
N ARG A 79 -13.30 -11.85 4.84
CA ARG A 79 -12.51 -12.93 4.24
C ARG A 79 -13.37 -14.02 3.56
N ASN A 80 -14.58 -14.26 4.05
CA ASN A 80 -15.51 -15.22 3.44
C ASN A 80 -16.07 -14.74 2.08
N SER A 81 -15.83 -13.48 1.70
CA SER A 81 -16.16 -12.94 0.38
C SER A 81 -14.96 -12.96 -0.58
N TRP A 82 -13.82 -13.46 -0.15
CA TRP A 82 -12.64 -13.54 -1.00
C TRP A 82 -12.84 -14.58 -2.11
N ARG A 83 -12.30 -14.24 -3.29
CA ARG A 83 -12.32 -15.12 -4.47
C ARG A 83 -11.21 -16.17 -4.43
N GLY A 84 -10.15 -15.91 -3.65
CA GLY A 84 -9.04 -16.84 -3.41
C GLY A 84 -8.87 -17.16 -1.94
N ASN A 85 -8.19 -18.27 -1.63
CA ASN A 85 -7.93 -18.67 -0.25
C ASN A 85 -6.79 -17.88 0.39
N ASP A 86 -5.83 -17.46 -0.40
CA ASP A 86 -4.56 -16.88 0.07
C ASP A 86 -4.57 -15.35 0.07
N TYR A 87 -5.33 -14.75 -0.83
CA TYR A 87 -5.39 -13.29 -0.97
C TYR A 87 -6.69 -12.85 -1.63
N GLU A 88 -7.03 -11.55 -1.46
CA GLU A 88 -7.94 -10.82 -2.31
C GLU A 88 -7.19 -9.69 -3.00
N LEU A 89 -7.49 -9.48 -4.28
CA LEU A 89 -6.82 -8.50 -5.11
C LEU A 89 -7.74 -7.31 -5.37
N PHE A 90 -7.24 -6.13 -5.03
CA PHE A 90 -7.91 -4.87 -5.27
C PHE A 90 -7.06 -3.97 -6.17
N GLU A 91 -7.72 -3.03 -6.83
CA GLU A 91 -7.10 -1.88 -7.49
C GLU A 91 -7.68 -0.61 -6.89
N TRP A 92 -6.82 0.35 -6.60
CA TRP A 92 -7.27 1.62 -6.08
C TRP A 92 -8.06 2.38 -7.15
N ASP A 93 -9.33 2.67 -6.89
CA ASP A 93 -10.26 3.29 -7.86
C ASP A 93 -9.79 4.68 -8.35
N ARG A 94 -9.08 5.44 -7.51
CA ARG A 94 -8.57 6.79 -7.80
C ARG A 94 -7.15 6.81 -8.39
N PHE A 95 -6.38 5.77 -8.18
CA PHE A 95 -5.02 5.63 -8.67
C PHE A 95 -4.89 4.33 -9.48
N PRO A 96 -5.44 4.32 -10.72
CA PRO A 96 -5.41 3.13 -11.58
C PRO A 96 -3.98 2.60 -11.76
N GLY A 97 -3.84 1.28 -11.69
CA GLY A 97 -2.56 0.61 -11.71
C GLY A 97 -1.90 0.44 -10.34
N VAL A 98 -2.45 1.02 -9.27
CA VAL A 98 -2.02 0.69 -7.90
C VAL A 98 -2.83 -0.50 -7.41
N LEU A 99 -2.22 -1.68 -7.41
CA LEU A 99 -2.80 -2.92 -6.92
C LEU A 99 -2.60 -3.03 -5.41
N ILE A 100 -3.61 -3.54 -4.70
CA ILE A 100 -3.57 -3.78 -3.26
C ILE A 100 -3.88 -5.25 -3.03
N MET A 101 -2.92 -5.99 -2.49
CA MET A 101 -3.08 -7.38 -2.10
C MET A 101 -3.38 -7.47 -0.60
N ASP A 102 -4.60 -7.85 -0.24
CA ASP A 102 -4.93 -8.23 1.14
C ASP A 102 -4.67 -9.72 1.31
N ILE A 103 -3.65 -10.09 2.07
CA ILE A 103 -3.11 -11.44 2.16
C ILE A 103 -3.53 -12.12 3.47
N SER A 104 -3.77 -13.43 3.41
CA SER A 104 -4.39 -14.17 4.51
C SER A 104 -3.54 -14.26 5.78
N THR A 105 -2.22 -14.46 5.64
CA THR A 105 -1.27 -14.60 6.74
C THR A 105 0.11 -14.04 6.37
N TYR A 106 0.95 -13.76 7.36
CA TYR A 106 2.33 -13.37 7.12
C TYR A 106 3.14 -14.45 6.41
N ALA A 107 2.90 -15.72 6.70
CA ALA A 107 3.57 -16.82 6.01
C ALA A 107 3.26 -16.84 4.51
N VAL A 108 2.00 -16.63 4.14
CA VAL A 108 1.59 -16.51 2.74
C VAL A 108 2.18 -15.25 2.10
N GLN A 109 2.22 -14.14 2.83
CA GLN A 109 2.82 -12.91 2.36
C GLN A 109 4.33 -13.05 2.11
N ASP A 110 5.04 -13.73 3.01
CA ASP A 110 6.45 -14.07 2.84
C ASP A 110 6.69 -14.93 1.59
N ASP A 111 5.83 -15.91 1.32
CA ASP A 111 5.96 -16.72 0.11
C ASP A 111 5.77 -15.93 -1.19
N PHE A 112 4.95 -14.87 -1.18
CA PHE A 112 4.80 -13.97 -2.32
C PHE A 112 5.95 -12.96 -2.46
N LEU A 113 6.43 -12.38 -1.33
CA LEU A 113 7.11 -11.08 -1.38
C LEU A 113 8.46 -11.05 -0.66
N ARG A 114 8.77 -12.02 0.21
CA ARG A 114 10.01 -12.01 1.01
C ARG A 114 11.27 -11.91 0.16
N ARG A 115 11.40 -12.71 -0.92
CA ARG A 115 12.58 -12.66 -1.80
C ARG A 115 12.70 -11.31 -2.49
N ILE A 116 11.57 -10.73 -2.89
CA ILE A 116 11.51 -9.41 -3.51
C ILE A 116 11.95 -8.34 -2.49
N ALA A 117 11.51 -8.42 -1.23
CA ALA A 117 11.96 -7.50 -0.18
C ALA A 117 13.48 -7.47 -0.02
N PHE A 118 14.11 -8.65 -0.02
CA PHE A 118 15.58 -8.74 0.04
C PHE A 118 16.23 -8.21 -1.24
N PHE A 119 15.64 -8.49 -2.39
CA PHE A 119 16.17 -8.05 -3.68
C PHE A 119 16.10 -6.54 -3.87
N VAL A 120 15.01 -5.89 -3.43
CA VAL A 120 14.76 -4.47 -3.69
C VAL A 120 15.35 -3.57 -2.61
N GLU A 121 15.23 -3.93 -1.33
CA GLU A 121 15.38 -2.96 -0.24
C GLU A 121 16.43 -3.32 0.81
N LYS A 122 16.60 -4.61 1.14
CA LYS A 122 17.47 -4.99 2.25
C LYS A 122 18.94 -4.70 1.94
N ALA A 123 19.57 -3.84 2.74
CA ALA A 123 20.98 -3.50 2.60
C ALA A 123 21.89 -4.75 2.57
N GLY A 124 22.82 -4.78 1.64
CA GLY A 124 23.75 -5.90 1.41
C GLY A 124 23.17 -7.05 0.58
N TYR A 125 21.88 -7.04 0.26
CA TYR A 125 21.22 -8.08 -0.57
C TYR A 125 20.63 -7.54 -1.87
N LYS A 126 20.55 -6.22 -2.02
CA LYS A 126 19.94 -5.54 -3.17
C LYS A 126 20.47 -6.09 -4.50
N GLY A 127 19.57 -6.42 -5.42
CA GLY A 127 19.88 -7.00 -6.72
C GLY A 127 20.34 -8.47 -6.69
N ARG A 128 20.24 -9.18 -5.55
CA ARG A 128 20.66 -10.58 -5.41
C ARG A 128 19.48 -11.52 -5.27
N LEU A 129 19.44 -12.55 -6.11
CA LEU A 129 18.48 -13.64 -5.97
C LEU A 129 18.96 -14.60 -4.88
N LEU A 130 18.18 -14.74 -3.83
CA LEU A 130 18.49 -15.58 -2.66
C LEU A 130 17.67 -16.85 -2.69
N THR A 131 18.28 -17.99 -2.33
CA THR A 131 17.61 -19.29 -2.31
C THR A 131 16.58 -19.39 -1.18
N ASP A 132 15.63 -20.33 -1.30
CA ASP A 132 14.65 -20.60 -0.25
C ASP A 132 15.33 -21.03 1.06
N ASP A 133 16.40 -21.84 0.99
CA ASP A 133 17.19 -22.23 2.16
C ASP A 133 17.80 -21.04 2.88
N PHE A 134 18.31 -20.05 2.14
CA PHE A 134 18.82 -18.83 2.74
C PHE A 134 17.74 -18.00 3.41
N LEU A 135 16.55 -17.98 2.85
CA LEU A 135 15.41 -17.18 3.32
C LEU A 135 14.57 -17.86 4.39
N LYS A 136 14.77 -19.16 4.65
CA LYS A 136 13.91 -20.00 5.50
C LYS A 136 13.55 -19.39 6.86
N ASP A 137 14.56 -18.82 7.54
CA ASP A 137 14.41 -18.25 8.89
C ASP A 137 14.40 -16.72 8.88
N LYS A 138 14.11 -16.11 7.72
CA LYS A 138 14.08 -14.67 7.53
C LYS A 138 12.67 -14.21 7.21
N HIS A 139 12.35 -13.02 7.68
CA HIS A 139 11.09 -12.37 7.40
C HIS A 139 11.32 -11.15 6.49
N GLY A 140 10.42 -10.90 5.55
CA GLY A 140 10.42 -9.70 4.73
C GLY A 140 9.99 -8.50 5.55
N TYR A 141 8.73 -8.12 5.39
CA TYR A 141 8.05 -7.07 6.15
C TYR A 141 6.60 -7.50 6.44
N ASN A 142 5.93 -6.79 7.33
CA ASN A 142 4.51 -7.04 7.63
C ASN A 142 3.56 -6.40 6.58
N ALA A 143 4.08 -5.49 5.79
CA ALA A 143 3.45 -4.85 4.65
C ALA A 143 4.52 -4.56 3.59
N HIS A 144 4.17 -4.35 2.35
CA HIS A 144 5.12 -4.20 1.25
C HIS A 144 4.59 -3.23 0.20
N ASP A 145 5.54 -2.58 -0.50
CA ASP A 145 5.30 -1.71 -1.63
C ASP A 145 6.36 -1.93 -2.72
N TYR A 146 5.94 -2.14 -3.95
CA TYR A 146 6.88 -2.31 -5.07
C TYR A 146 6.36 -1.62 -6.32
N ARG A 147 7.23 -0.82 -6.95
CA ARG A 147 6.97 -0.23 -8.26
C ARG A 147 7.24 -1.21 -9.39
N ALA A 148 6.65 -0.94 -10.54
CA ALA A 148 6.77 -1.79 -11.73
C ALA A 148 8.23 -2.06 -12.14
N GLU A 149 9.12 -1.05 -12.04
CA GLU A 149 10.52 -1.15 -12.42
C GLU A 149 11.29 -2.15 -11.55
N SER A 150 11.12 -2.08 -10.23
CA SER A 150 11.77 -3.00 -9.27
C SER A 150 11.30 -4.44 -9.47
N LEU A 151 9.99 -4.62 -9.73
CA LEU A 151 9.41 -5.93 -10.04
C LEU A 151 9.92 -6.48 -11.37
N ALA A 152 10.03 -5.64 -12.40
CA ALA A 152 10.56 -6.03 -13.69
C ALA A 152 12.04 -6.46 -13.59
N GLU A 153 12.85 -5.71 -12.85
CA GLU A 153 14.25 -6.05 -12.59
C GLU A 153 14.37 -7.41 -11.91
N PHE A 154 13.55 -7.66 -10.88
CA PHE A 154 13.52 -8.94 -10.18
C PHE A 154 13.15 -10.10 -11.12
N PHE A 155 12.01 -10.02 -11.82
CA PHE A 155 11.53 -11.12 -12.66
C PHE A 155 12.37 -11.32 -13.92
N GLU A 156 12.95 -10.25 -14.47
CA GLU A 156 13.89 -10.36 -15.59
C GLU A 156 15.18 -11.06 -15.15
N LYS A 157 15.69 -10.75 -13.95
CA LYS A 157 16.85 -11.43 -13.40
C LYS A 157 16.55 -12.91 -13.10
N VAL A 158 15.37 -13.23 -12.56
CA VAL A 158 14.90 -14.61 -12.39
C VAL A 158 14.92 -15.36 -13.73
N ARG A 159 14.43 -14.74 -14.80
CA ARG A 159 14.41 -15.30 -16.15
C ARG A 159 15.82 -15.54 -16.70
N THR A 160 16.66 -14.50 -16.66
CA THR A 160 18.01 -14.54 -17.26
C THR A 160 18.96 -15.50 -16.56
N GLU A 161 18.82 -15.66 -15.24
CA GLU A 161 19.62 -16.59 -14.44
C GLU A 161 18.96 -18.00 -14.34
N ASN A 162 17.78 -18.19 -14.97
CA ASN A 162 16.97 -19.40 -14.81
C ASN A 162 16.80 -19.80 -13.35
N PHE A 163 16.58 -18.79 -12.49
CA PHE A 163 16.55 -18.97 -11.05
C PHE A 163 15.22 -19.59 -10.60
N PRO A 164 15.21 -20.63 -9.76
CA PRO A 164 13.99 -21.26 -9.30
C PRO A 164 13.24 -20.34 -8.34
N ILE A 165 11.97 -20.06 -8.64
CA ILE A 165 11.04 -19.34 -7.78
C ILE A 165 9.87 -20.23 -7.38
N ASN A 166 9.24 -19.93 -6.24
CA ASN A 166 8.15 -20.71 -5.70
C ASN A 166 6.82 -20.48 -6.47
N SER A 167 5.79 -21.24 -6.13
CA SER A 167 4.48 -21.17 -6.82
C SER A 167 3.77 -19.83 -6.62
N ARG A 168 3.92 -19.18 -5.45
CA ARG A 168 3.30 -17.89 -5.17
C ARG A 168 4.01 -16.73 -5.87
N GLU A 169 5.33 -16.78 -5.99
CA GLU A 169 6.08 -15.82 -6.82
C GLU A 169 5.70 -15.94 -8.31
N LYS A 170 5.46 -17.17 -8.81
CA LYS A 170 4.93 -17.39 -10.16
C LYS A 170 3.54 -16.80 -10.32
N LEU A 171 2.65 -17.04 -9.36
CA LEU A 171 1.31 -16.46 -9.34
C LEU A 171 1.35 -14.93 -9.27
N LEU A 172 2.25 -14.35 -8.47
CA LEU A 172 2.44 -12.90 -8.44
C LEU A 172 2.84 -12.37 -9.83
N ARG A 173 3.80 -13.00 -10.51
CA ARG A 173 4.18 -12.63 -11.88
C ARG A 173 2.97 -12.64 -12.82
N GLU A 174 2.12 -13.67 -12.76
CA GLU A 174 0.90 -13.77 -13.58
C GLU A 174 -0.07 -12.62 -13.28
N ILE A 175 -0.29 -12.29 -11.99
CA ILE A 175 -1.11 -11.16 -11.57
C ILE A 175 -0.55 -9.86 -12.15
N LEU A 176 0.75 -9.63 -12.04
CA LEU A 176 1.40 -8.40 -12.48
C LEU A 176 1.34 -8.23 -14.01
N ILE A 177 1.56 -9.31 -14.78
CA ILE A 177 1.44 -9.29 -16.24
C ILE A 177 -0.03 -9.05 -16.65
N LYS A 178 -0.96 -9.78 -16.03
CA LYS A 178 -2.40 -9.66 -16.32
C LYS A 178 -2.92 -8.22 -16.15
N ASN A 179 -2.35 -7.48 -15.22
CA ASN A 179 -2.79 -6.14 -14.86
C ASN A 179 -1.86 -5.03 -15.40
N GLY A 180 -0.92 -5.37 -16.28
CA GLY A 180 -0.08 -4.38 -16.97
C GLY A 180 0.99 -3.71 -16.09
N ILE A 181 1.25 -4.25 -14.89
CA ILE A 181 2.39 -3.83 -14.05
C ILE A 181 3.69 -4.35 -14.64
N LEU A 182 3.66 -5.55 -15.20
CA LEU A 182 4.74 -6.13 -15.98
C LEU A 182 4.27 -6.36 -17.43
N ILE A 183 5.20 -6.27 -18.37
CA ILE A 183 5.02 -6.59 -19.77
C ILE A 183 5.95 -7.76 -20.11
N GLU A 184 5.37 -8.85 -20.62
CA GLU A 184 6.14 -9.97 -21.15
C GLU A 184 6.20 -9.84 -22.69
N GLU A 185 7.39 -9.64 -23.21
CA GLU A 185 7.66 -9.48 -24.63
C GLU A 185 7.65 -10.84 -25.35
N MET A 186 7.61 -10.85 -26.67
CA MET A 186 7.52 -12.09 -27.48
C MET A 186 8.71 -13.05 -27.28
N ASP A 187 9.88 -12.53 -26.91
CA ASP A 187 11.07 -13.31 -26.56
C ASP A 187 11.11 -13.76 -25.09
N GLY A 188 10.04 -13.49 -24.35
CA GLY A 188 9.89 -13.80 -22.94
C GLY A 188 10.57 -12.80 -21.99
N LYS A 189 11.17 -11.72 -22.50
CA LYS A 189 11.76 -10.66 -21.69
C LYS A 189 10.68 -9.98 -20.85
N ILE A 190 11.01 -9.65 -19.59
CA ILE A 190 10.13 -8.95 -18.68
C ILE A 190 10.59 -7.50 -18.57
N SER A 191 9.68 -6.59 -18.90
CA SER A 191 9.89 -5.15 -18.78
C SER A 191 8.83 -4.51 -17.88
N ALA A 192 9.12 -3.30 -17.38
CA ALA A 192 8.19 -2.56 -16.55
C ALA A 192 7.02 -2.03 -17.38
N GLY A 193 5.82 -2.28 -16.91
CA GLY A 193 4.62 -1.61 -17.36
C GLY A 193 4.35 -0.34 -16.55
N LYS A 194 3.11 -0.15 -16.09
CA LYS A 194 2.72 1.02 -15.30
C LYS A 194 2.03 0.57 -14.00
N GLY A 195 2.40 1.21 -12.90
CA GLY A 195 1.74 1.02 -11.62
C GLY A 195 2.64 0.43 -10.54
N ALA A 196 1.99 -0.11 -9.52
CA ALA A 196 2.65 -0.64 -8.34
C ALA A 196 1.81 -1.74 -7.69
N VAL A 197 2.41 -2.52 -6.82
CA VAL A 197 1.70 -3.42 -5.92
C VAL A 197 2.05 -3.07 -4.47
N ILE A 198 1.03 -2.96 -3.65
CA ILE A 198 1.16 -2.88 -2.19
C ILE A 198 0.47 -4.06 -1.54
N SER A 199 0.90 -4.44 -0.34
CA SER A 199 0.30 -5.56 0.37
C SER A 199 0.13 -5.31 1.86
N ILE A 200 -0.95 -5.85 2.40
CA ILE A 200 -1.23 -5.93 3.84
C ILE A 200 -1.62 -7.36 4.21
N SER A 201 -1.58 -7.71 5.50
CA SER A 201 -1.97 -9.04 5.97
C SER A 201 -3.18 -8.98 6.91
N GLN A 202 -4.08 -9.95 6.77
CA GLN A 202 -5.20 -10.17 7.70
C GLN A 202 -4.74 -10.55 9.12
N GLU A 203 -3.51 -11.05 9.23
CA GLU A 203 -2.93 -11.44 10.52
C GLU A 203 -2.51 -10.23 11.35
N SER A 204 -2.32 -9.07 10.71
CA SER A 204 -2.08 -7.81 11.42
C SER A 204 -3.33 -7.37 12.19
N PRO A 205 -3.18 -6.94 13.46
CA PRO A 205 -4.29 -6.31 14.19
C PRO A 205 -4.87 -5.11 13.43
N LEU A 206 -6.17 -4.85 13.59
CA LEU A 206 -6.88 -3.80 12.84
C LEU A 206 -6.18 -2.43 12.89
N TYR A 207 -5.67 -2.01 14.05
CA TYR A 207 -4.98 -0.72 14.19
C TYR A 207 -3.66 -0.66 13.38
N LEU A 208 -2.96 -1.80 13.24
CA LEU A 208 -1.77 -1.89 12.39
C LEU A 208 -2.16 -1.95 10.92
N ARG A 209 -3.21 -2.71 10.56
CA ARG A 209 -3.71 -2.74 9.17
C ARG A 209 -4.07 -1.34 8.69
N THR A 210 -4.74 -0.54 9.54
CA THR A 210 -5.08 0.86 9.23
C THR A 210 -3.81 1.69 9.00
N THR A 211 -2.78 1.50 9.82
CA THR A 211 -1.51 2.21 9.64
C THR A 211 -0.79 1.73 8.38
N PHE A 212 -0.74 0.42 8.14
CA PHE A 212 -0.07 -0.15 6.98
C PHE A 212 -0.75 0.26 5.68
N ILE A 213 -2.08 0.21 5.58
CA ILE A 213 -2.74 0.64 4.35
C ILE A 213 -2.54 2.15 4.08
N ALA A 214 -2.40 2.97 5.12
CA ALA A 214 -2.02 4.36 4.95
C ALA A 214 -0.56 4.47 4.48
N HIS A 215 0.38 3.79 5.12
CA HIS A 215 1.81 3.81 4.79
C HIS A 215 2.05 3.30 3.35
N GLU A 216 1.62 2.08 3.05
CA GLU A 216 1.79 1.47 1.73
C GLU A 216 0.99 2.21 0.64
N GLY A 217 -0.17 2.75 1.00
CA GLY A 217 -0.96 3.55 0.07
C GLY A 217 -0.25 4.83 -0.36
N TRP A 218 0.47 5.49 0.54
CA TRP A 218 1.28 6.66 0.19
C TRP A 218 2.43 6.28 -0.76
N HIS A 219 3.08 5.13 -0.57
CA HIS A 219 4.03 4.59 -1.53
C HIS A 219 3.38 4.35 -2.90
N GLY A 220 2.18 3.76 -2.92
CA GLY A 220 1.44 3.55 -4.16
C GLY A 220 1.20 4.85 -4.94
N ILE A 221 0.81 5.94 -4.26
CA ILE A 221 0.65 7.26 -4.90
C ILE A 221 2.01 7.81 -5.36
N TYR A 222 3.06 7.68 -4.53
CA TYR A 222 4.41 8.12 -4.87
C TYR A 222 4.92 7.44 -6.15
N PHE A 223 4.62 6.17 -6.35
CA PHE A 223 4.97 5.46 -7.57
C PHE A 223 4.16 5.91 -8.79
N ALA A 224 2.89 6.23 -8.59
CA ALA A 224 1.96 6.57 -9.66
C ALA A 224 2.04 8.03 -10.13
N ASP A 225 2.43 8.98 -9.25
CA ASP A 225 2.33 10.43 -9.51
C ASP A 225 3.70 11.11 -9.42
N GLU A 226 4.21 11.59 -10.57
CA GLU A 226 5.52 12.24 -10.67
C GLU A 226 5.54 13.61 -9.99
N GLU A 227 4.45 14.37 -10.06
CA GLU A 227 4.39 15.68 -9.42
C GLU A 227 4.42 15.54 -7.89
N PHE A 228 3.82 14.47 -7.36
CA PHE A 228 3.94 14.17 -5.94
C PHE A 228 5.38 13.80 -5.55
N ARG A 229 6.06 12.97 -6.34
CA ARG A 229 7.50 12.70 -6.11
C ARG A 229 8.32 13.97 -6.07
N ASN A 230 8.08 14.89 -7.01
CA ASN A 230 8.78 16.17 -7.07
C ASN A 230 8.49 17.04 -5.85
N ALA A 231 7.24 17.07 -5.37
CA ALA A 231 6.87 17.79 -4.15
C ALA A 231 7.54 17.18 -2.90
N VAL A 232 7.55 15.86 -2.79
CA VAL A 232 8.25 15.13 -1.72
C VAL A 232 9.75 15.45 -1.73
N ALA A 233 10.40 15.39 -2.90
CA ALA A 233 11.81 15.71 -3.04
C ALA A 233 12.11 17.16 -2.59
N ALA A 234 11.29 18.13 -2.99
CA ALA A 234 11.46 19.52 -2.60
C ALA A 234 11.35 19.71 -1.08
N ILE A 235 10.37 19.06 -0.44
CA ILE A 235 10.19 19.14 1.02
C ILE A 235 11.36 18.44 1.74
N TYR A 236 11.79 17.28 1.24
CA TYR A 236 12.95 16.55 1.77
C TYR A 236 14.23 17.40 1.75
N TYR A 237 14.55 18.01 0.61
CA TYR A 237 15.73 18.86 0.47
C TYR A 237 15.62 20.16 1.28
N THR A 238 14.41 20.70 1.44
CA THR A 238 14.18 21.84 2.32
C THR A 238 14.52 21.48 3.76
N LEU A 239 14.05 20.32 4.22
CA LEU A 239 14.37 19.82 5.58
C LEU A 239 15.87 19.53 5.72
N GLU A 240 16.52 18.95 4.70
CA GLU A 240 17.96 18.66 4.70
C GLU A 240 18.81 19.95 4.86
N THR A 241 18.36 21.06 4.28
CA THR A 241 19.08 22.35 4.34
C THR A 241 18.75 23.16 5.59
N GLN A 242 17.52 23.09 6.09
CA GLN A 242 17.06 23.92 7.21
C GLN A 242 17.16 23.21 8.56
N ASP A 243 17.07 21.88 8.59
CA ASP A 243 17.08 21.06 9.79
C ASP A 243 17.66 19.65 9.51
N SER A 244 18.95 19.62 9.21
CA SER A 244 19.65 18.38 8.87
C SER A 244 19.65 17.33 10.00
N GLU A 245 19.56 17.76 11.27
CA GLU A 245 19.55 16.86 12.43
C GLU A 245 18.28 15.99 12.46
N THR A 246 17.13 16.55 12.05
CA THR A 246 15.89 15.78 11.90
C THR A 246 16.07 14.64 10.87
N LEU A 247 16.64 14.92 9.70
CA LEU A 247 16.92 13.87 8.72
C LEU A 247 18.03 12.91 9.16
N ALA A 248 19.05 13.38 9.88
CA ALA A 248 20.10 12.54 10.43
C ALA A 248 19.50 11.47 11.39
N TYR A 249 18.54 11.89 12.24
CA TYR A 249 17.81 10.95 13.10
C TYR A 249 17.06 9.89 12.27
N LEU A 250 16.31 10.29 11.24
CA LEU A 250 15.53 9.36 10.42
C LEU A 250 16.44 8.38 9.66
N LYS A 251 17.51 8.87 9.03
CA LYS A 251 18.52 8.05 8.37
C LYS A 251 19.13 7.03 9.34
N ARG A 252 19.50 7.49 10.54
CA ARG A 252 20.05 6.60 11.57
C ARG A 252 19.05 5.54 12.00
N TYR A 253 17.80 5.92 12.25
CA TYR A 253 16.71 5.00 12.59
C TYR A 253 16.54 3.91 11.53
N PHE A 254 16.49 4.26 10.26
CA PHE A 254 16.33 3.32 9.15
C PHE A 254 17.53 2.37 9.00
N GLN A 255 18.73 2.88 9.22
CA GLN A 255 19.96 2.09 9.08
C GLN A 255 20.13 1.04 10.19
N VAL A 256 19.78 1.39 11.44
CA VAL A 256 20.12 0.56 12.60
C VAL A 256 18.97 -0.26 13.15
N THR A 257 17.73 0.00 12.72
CA THR A 257 16.57 -0.80 13.11
C THR A 257 16.63 -2.15 12.39
N PRO A 258 16.82 -3.28 13.10
CA PRO A 258 17.12 -4.57 12.46
C PRO A 258 16.03 -5.05 11.50
N THR A 259 14.78 -4.66 11.75
CA THR A 259 13.63 -5.03 10.91
C THR A 259 13.57 -4.21 9.62
N LEU A 260 14.14 -3.01 9.59
CA LEU A 260 14.20 -2.13 8.42
C LEU A 260 15.47 -2.39 7.60
N ASN A 261 16.62 -2.00 8.13
CA ASN A 261 17.94 -2.17 7.50
C ASN A 261 17.96 -1.64 6.05
N TYR A 262 17.45 -0.41 5.86
CA TYR A 262 17.39 0.23 4.55
C TYR A 262 18.76 0.74 4.09
N ASP A 263 18.95 0.79 2.77
CA ASP A 263 20.10 1.48 2.18
C ASP A 263 19.89 3.01 2.20
N VAL A 264 20.40 3.65 3.24
CA VAL A 264 20.25 5.10 3.45
C VAL A 264 21.00 5.96 2.43
N ASN A 265 21.81 5.36 1.55
CA ASN A 265 22.46 6.06 0.44
C ASN A 265 21.59 6.08 -0.83
N ASP A 266 20.52 5.30 -0.88
CA ASP A 266 19.54 5.36 -1.94
C ASP A 266 18.58 6.53 -1.70
N THR A 267 18.83 7.65 -2.40
CA THR A 267 18.03 8.88 -2.25
C THR A 267 16.55 8.64 -2.58
N TYR A 268 16.25 7.81 -3.59
CA TYR A 268 14.87 7.50 -3.96
C TYR A 268 14.15 6.77 -2.83
N LEU A 269 14.77 5.74 -2.27
CA LEU A 269 14.23 5.00 -1.11
C LEU A 269 14.05 5.93 0.09
N MET A 270 15.05 6.76 0.39
CA MET A 270 14.97 7.69 1.51
C MET A 270 13.85 8.71 1.39
N GLN A 271 13.59 9.25 0.20
CA GLN A 271 12.49 10.17 -0.03
C GLN A 271 11.13 9.48 0.04
N ASN A 272 11.04 8.26 -0.49
CA ASN A 272 9.84 7.43 -0.45
C ASN A 272 9.45 7.09 0.99
N GLU A 273 10.39 6.58 1.78
CA GLU A 273 10.18 6.27 3.20
C GLU A 273 9.92 7.52 4.05
N PHE A 274 10.68 8.59 3.84
CA PHE A 274 10.43 9.86 4.52
C PHE A 274 8.97 10.29 4.34
N MET A 275 8.49 10.34 3.12
CA MET A 275 7.11 10.71 2.80
C MET A 275 6.10 9.83 3.52
N ALA A 276 6.27 8.50 3.46
CA ALA A 276 5.36 7.55 4.08
C ALA A 276 5.33 7.72 5.62
N TYR A 277 6.48 7.89 6.26
CA TYR A 277 6.55 8.15 7.70
C TYR A 277 5.89 9.47 8.11
N MET A 278 5.97 10.52 7.27
CA MET A 278 5.29 11.79 7.53
C MET A 278 3.76 11.66 7.42
N LEU A 279 3.28 10.82 6.49
CA LEU A 279 1.87 10.75 6.14
C LEU A 279 1.13 9.52 6.68
N GLN A 280 1.79 8.53 7.28
CA GLN A 280 1.14 7.30 7.77
C GLN A 280 0.19 7.50 8.97
N ARG A 281 0.26 8.64 9.65
CA ARG A 281 -0.56 8.95 10.82
C ARG A 281 -1.21 10.32 10.69
N PRO A 282 -2.35 10.55 11.38
CA PRO A 282 -2.95 11.88 11.42
C PRO A 282 -1.95 12.94 11.87
N LEU A 283 -1.99 14.12 11.24
CA LEU A 283 -1.06 15.22 11.52
C LEU A 283 -0.97 15.56 13.02
N SER A 284 -2.09 15.49 13.73
CA SER A 284 -2.16 15.72 15.20
C SER A 284 -1.36 14.69 16.01
N ALA A 285 -0.99 13.56 15.44
CA ALA A 285 -0.22 12.53 16.13
C ALA A 285 1.28 12.58 15.80
N THR A 286 1.71 13.40 14.85
CA THR A 286 3.09 13.43 14.33
C THR A 286 4.12 13.75 15.40
N GLU A 287 3.92 14.82 16.17
CA GLU A 287 4.81 15.20 17.28
C GLU A 287 5.01 14.04 18.24
N LYS A 288 3.91 13.55 18.80
CA LYS A 288 3.94 12.46 19.78
C LYS A 288 4.60 11.20 19.20
N TYR A 289 4.31 10.85 17.96
CA TYR A 289 4.87 9.67 17.30
C TYR A 289 6.40 9.72 17.22
N PHE A 290 6.97 10.84 16.75
CA PHE A 290 8.43 10.95 16.60
C PHE A 290 9.13 11.16 17.94
N VAL A 291 8.53 11.88 18.89
CA VAL A 291 9.06 12.01 20.25
C VAL A 291 9.06 10.66 20.97
N ASP A 292 7.98 9.88 20.90
CA ASP A 292 7.92 8.53 21.48
C ASP A 292 8.95 7.60 20.83
N MET A 293 9.14 7.71 19.51
CA MET A 293 10.14 6.93 18.78
C MET A 293 11.56 7.32 19.22
N ALA A 294 11.87 8.60 19.30
CA ALA A 294 13.16 9.08 19.78
C ALA A 294 13.43 8.67 21.23
N SER A 295 12.43 8.76 22.11
CA SER A 295 12.54 8.38 23.52
C SER A 295 12.91 6.91 23.72
N ARG A 296 12.47 6.01 22.83
CA ARG A 296 12.84 4.59 22.89
C ARG A 296 14.32 4.34 22.57
N TYR A 297 14.92 5.20 21.76
CA TYR A 297 16.30 5.04 21.27
C TYR A 297 17.30 5.98 21.96
N HIS A 298 16.85 6.94 22.75
CA HIS A 298 17.71 7.95 23.38
C HIS A 298 18.76 7.33 24.34
N SER A 299 18.49 6.17 24.94
CA SER A 299 19.46 5.44 25.75
C SER A 299 20.54 4.71 24.93
N GLN A 300 20.36 4.59 23.63
CA GLN A 300 21.29 3.93 22.71
C GLN A 300 22.41 4.90 22.33
N LYS A 301 23.67 4.54 22.57
CA LYS A 301 24.83 5.40 22.27
C LYS A 301 24.84 5.92 20.84
N TRP A 302 24.37 5.10 19.89
CA TRP A 302 24.39 5.42 18.46
C TRP A 302 23.32 6.44 18.04
N ALA A 303 22.30 6.67 18.83
CA ALA A 303 21.18 7.55 18.49
C ALA A 303 21.02 8.73 19.46
N LYS A 304 21.83 8.76 20.55
CA LYS A 304 21.56 9.69 21.67
C LYS A 304 21.50 11.15 21.22
N LYS A 305 22.46 11.59 20.44
CA LYS A 305 22.54 13.00 19.98
C LYS A 305 21.31 13.37 19.16
N GLU A 306 21.00 12.56 18.16
CA GLU A 306 19.89 12.81 17.24
C GLU A 306 18.54 12.63 17.95
N ALA A 307 18.41 11.65 18.83
CA ALA A 307 17.18 11.42 19.62
C ALA A 307 16.94 12.54 20.64
N ASP A 308 17.97 13.02 21.33
CA ASP A 308 17.85 14.18 22.24
C ASP A 308 17.38 15.41 21.46
N TYR A 309 17.93 15.66 20.27
CA TYR A 309 17.49 16.77 19.42
C TYR A 309 15.99 16.68 19.06
N ILE A 310 15.50 15.51 18.65
CA ILE A 310 14.07 15.32 18.34
C ILE A 310 13.18 15.55 19.55
N ILE A 311 13.61 15.08 20.74
CA ILE A 311 12.86 15.28 21.99
C ILE A 311 12.83 16.76 22.38
N GLU A 312 13.98 17.44 22.38
CA GLU A 312 14.12 18.86 22.77
C GLU A 312 13.34 19.77 21.84
N THR A 313 13.38 19.52 20.53
CA THR A 313 12.63 20.31 19.54
C THR A 313 11.16 19.88 19.39
N LYS A 314 10.69 18.88 20.16
CA LYS A 314 9.37 18.29 20.01
C LYS A 314 9.08 17.85 18.56
N ALA A 315 10.08 17.29 17.92
CA ALA A 315 10.00 16.83 16.55
C ALA A 315 9.56 17.90 15.53
N ALA A 316 9.89 19.18 15.76
CA ALA A 316 9.40 20.32 14.97
C ALA A 316 9.69 20.18 13.47
N GLY A 317 10.87 19.66 13.07
CA GLY A 317 11.20 19.40 11.67
C GLY A 317 10.25 18.39 11.02
N PHE A 318 9.95 17.30 11.70
CA PHE A 318 8.98 16.29 11.21
C PHE A 318 7.56 16.86 11.13
N VAL A 319 7.12 17.64 12.14
CA VAL A 319 5.80 18.27 12.13
C VAL A 319 5.67 19.25 10.97
N SER A 320 6.71 20.06 10.71
CA SER A 320 6.73 20.99 9.58
C SER A 320 6.63 20.26 8.24
N ALA A 321 7.45 19.23 8.03
CA ALA A 321 7.44 18.43 6.81
C ALA A 321 6.10 17.71 6.59
N ALA A 322 5.55 17.09 7.63
CA ALA A 322 4.25 16.43 7.58
C ALA A 322 3.12 17.42 7.26
N THR A 323 3.18 18.64 7.81
CA THR A 323 2.20 19.70 7.51
C THR A 323 2.23 20.11 6.04
N LEU A 324 3.43 20.31 5.45
CA LEU A 324 3.56 20.65 4.05
C LEU A 324 3.05 19.54 3.13
N LEU A 325 3.37 18.28 3.45
CA LEU A 325 2.88 17.13 2.70
C LEU A 325 1.37 16.98 2.83
N ASP A 326 0.80 17.12 4.03
CA ASP A 326 -0.65 17.05 4.26
C ASP A 326 -1.40 18.14 3.48
N GLN A 327 -0.88 19.37 3.47
CA GLN A 327 -1.43 20.46 2.66
C GLN A 327 -1.43 20.14 1.16
N TYR A 328 -0.33 19.55 0.66
CA TYR A 328 -0.23 19.15 -0.74
C TYR A 328 -1.27 18.08 -1.10
N VAL A 329 -1.33 16.99 -0.34
CA VAL A 329 -2.22 15.86 -0.64
C VAL A 329 -3.70 16.22 -0.41
N SER A 330 -3.98 17.09 0.57
CA SER A 330 -5.32 17.60 0.83
C SER A 330 -5.80 18.49 -0.32
N GLY A 331 -4.97 19.43 -0.76
CA GLY A 331 -5.30 20.32 -1.89
C GLY A 331 -5.48 19.59 -3.21
N ARG A 332 -4.69 18.54 -3.46
CA ARG A 332 -4.69 17.84 -4.74
C ARG A 332 -5.75 16.72 -4.81
N TRP A 333 -5.93 15.96 -3.72
CA TRP A 333 -6.74 14.74 -3.74
C TRP A 333 -7.82 14.68 -2.65
N ASN A 334 -7.92 15.67 -1.79
CA ASN A 334 -8.78 15.63 -0.60
C ASN A 334 -8.46 14.41 0.30
N LEU A 335 -7.18 14.01 0.33
CA LEU A 335 -6.63 13.02 1.25
C LEU A 335 -5.93 13.74 2.39
N ASN A 336 -5.66 13.03 3.49
CA ASN A 336 -5.00 13.63 4.64
C ASN A 336 -3.97 12.67 5.25
N ALA A 337 -2.99 13.19 5.94
CA ALA A 337 -2.08 12.39 6.74
C ALA A 337 -2.85 11.39 7.63
N GLY A 338 -2.42 10.14 7.62
CA GLY A 338 -3.09 9.02 8.29
C GLY A 338 -4.27 8.42 7.53
N ARG A 339 -4.62 8.97 6.35
CA ARG A 339 -5.83 8.54 5.65
C ARG A 339 -5.70 8.67 4.14
N VAL A 340 -5.49 7.55 3.46
CA VAL A 340 -5.41 7.44 1.99
C VAL A 340 -6.77 7.05 1.34
N TRP A 341 -7.86 7.19 2.07
CA TRP A 341 -9.21 6.82 1.61
C TRP A 341 -10.19 7.95 1.86
N LEU A 342 -11.25 7.99 1.06
CA LEU A 342 -12.34 8.95 1.20
C LEU A 342 -13.52 8.35 1.95
N ILE A 343 -13.74 7.05 1.80
CA ILE A 343 -14.86 6.35 2.43
C ILE A 343 -14.39 5.82 3.79
N SER A 344 -14.95 6.36 4.88
CA SER A 344 -14.77 5.81 6.23
C SER A 344 -16.02 5.03 6.63
N ARG A 345 -15.81 3.89 7.26
CA ARG A 345 -16.88 3.11 7.89
C ARG A 345 -17.04 3.49 9.35
#